data_4cbdd168e0d8ac2e2d82fc500793d6f8
#
_entry.id   4cbdd168e0d8ac2e2d82fc500793d6f8
#
_cell.length_a   1.000
_cell.length_b   1.000
_cell.length_c   1.000
_cell.angle_alpha   90.00
_cell.angle_beta   90.00
_cell.angle_gamma   90.00
#
_symmetry.space_group_name_H-M   'P 1'
#
loop_
_entity.id
_entity.type
_entity.pdbx_description
1 polymer ?
#
loop_
_entity_poly.entity_id
_entity_poly.type
_entity_poly.pdbx_seq_one_letter_code
_entity_poly.pdbx_strand_id
1 'polypeptide(L)'
;MAIQIRSRKKTKKVDFMQFLSGVPARDYVFQRIPYEEQIEQAEKLLREADAVLIGAGAGLSTAAGLSYGGKRFTDNFGEFIEKYGTAMTDMYSAGFYPFPTEEAKWGYWSKHVCLNRIRPDGLPLYRAVYELVKEKPHFVLTTNVDHQFWKTGFADEEIFATQGDYGEIQCARGCHDKVYDAVGLFLEMDQAREECMIPSSMVPKCPVCGGNMAMHLRCDQYFVEEEHWHEAASRYADFLKEHRKEHVVLLELGVGFNTPTIIRFPFEKMVGENERWSLIRLNLDEAVVPDSFGGRAVGINEDIARSIQDIKDSMEADRYGKGADCDAR
;
A
#
# COMPACT_ATOMS: atom_id res chain seq x y z
N MET A 1 58.05 -32.81 -7.70
CA MET A 1 56.94 -32.12 -8.39
C MET A 1 55.88 -31.77 -7.38
N ALA A 2 55.88 -30.54 -6.81
CA ALA A 2 55.01 -30.13 -5.72
C ALA A 2 53.71 -29.52 -6.33
N ILE A 3 52.57 -30.15 -6.06
CA ILE A 3 51.25 -29.65 -6.50
C ILE A 3 50.83 -28.54 -5.51
N GLN A 4 50.87 -27.30 -5.96
CA GLN A 4 50.29 -26.19 -5.23
C GLN A 4 48.77 -26.25 -5.27
N ILE A 5 48.12 -26.57 -4.18
CA ILE A 5 46.67 -26.46 -4.03
C ILE A 5 46.34 -24.97 -3.84
N ARG A 6 45.80 -24.36 -4.90
CA ARG A 6 45.22 -23.00 -4.82
C ARG A 6 44.02 -23.02 -3.88
N SER A 7 44.12 -22.28 -2.79
CA SER A 7 43.01 -22.05 -1.85
C SER A 7 41.88 -21.37 -2.61
N ARG A 8 40.68 -21.99 -2.63
CA ARG A 8 39.44 -21.36 -3.10
C ARG A 8 39.18 -20.18 -2.17
N LYS A 9 39.30 -18.95 -2.71
CA LYS A 9 38.72 -17.75 -2.05
C LYS A 9 37.25 -18.06 -1.78
N LYS A 10 36.85 -18.10 -0.49
CA LYS A 10 35.45 -18.15 -0.10
C LYS A 10 34.78 -16.91 -0.72
N THR A 11 33.95 -17.09 -1.74
CA THR A 11 33.06 -16.04 -2.21
C THR A 11 32.18 -15.65 -1.03
N LYS A 12 32.30 -14.42 -0.54
CA LYS A 12 31.36 -13.89 0.44
C LYS A 12 29.97 -13.99 -0.17
N LYS A 13 29.08 -14.77 0.45
CA LYS A 13 27.66 -14.77 0.08
C LYS A 13 27.18 -13.34 0.31
N VAL A 14 26.70 -12.69 -0.75
CA VAL A 14 26.06 -11.37 -0.64
C VAL A 14 24.75 -11.58 0.10
N ASP A 15 24.58 -10.90 1.25
CA ASP A 15 23.28 -10.82 1.91
C ASP A 15 22.42 -9.84 1.10
N PHE A 16 21.49 -10.39 0.33
CA PHE A 16 20.64 -9.61 -0.56
C PHE A 16 19.71 -8.67 0.21
N MET A 17 19.24 -9.09 1.39
CA MET A 17 18.43 -8.24 2.26
C MET A 17 19.23 -7.03 2.73
N GLN A 18 20.46 -7.23 3.21
CA GLN A 18 21.34 -6.15 3.63
C GLN A 18 21.64 -5.16 2.47
N PHE A 19 21.73 -5.65 1.24
CA PHE A 19 21.91 -4.78 0.07
C PHE A 19 20.68 -3.90 -0.18
N LEU A 20 19.46 -4.44 -0.05
CA LEU A 20 18.22 -3.72 -0.35
C LEU A 20 17.74 -2.82 0.80
N SER A 21 17.78 -3.30 2.03
CA SER A 21 17.21 -2.61 3.20
C SER A 21 18.27 -1.97 4.12
N GLY A 22 19.56 -2.26 3.90
CA GLY A 22 20.62 -1.91 4.84
C GLY A 22 20.70 -2.85 6.04
N VAL A 23 19.74 -3.77 6.22
CA VAL A 23 19.61 -4.65 7.38
C VAL A 23 19.93 -6.10 7.01
N PRO A 24 20.84 -6.80 7.71
CA PRO A 24 21.11 -8.21 7.48
C PRO A 24 19.87 -9.09 7.71
N ALA A 25 19.67 -10.11 6.87
CA ALA A 25 18.52 -11.03 6.99
C ALA A 25 18.39 -11.68 8.38
N ARG A 26 19.50 -11.94 9.06
CA ARG A 26 19.51 -12.52 10.42
C ARG A 26 19.04 -11.58 11.53
N ASP A 27 18.90 -10.29 11.24
CA ASP A 27 18.50 -9.24 12.19
C ASP A 27 16.98 -9.08 12.30
N TYR A 28 16.22 -9.73 11.41
CA TYR A 28 14.76 -9.65 11.41
C TYR A 28 14.18 -10.60 12.44
N VAL A 29 13.35 -10.07 13.33
CA VAL A 29 12.70 -10.82 14.40
C VAL A 29 11.21 -10.51 14.48
N PHE A 30 10.42 -11.51 14.90
CA PHE A 30 9.12 -11.26 15.52
C PHE A 30 9.37 -10.89 16.98
N GLN A 31 8.91 -9.73 17.39
CA GLN A 31 9.06 -9.31 18.79
C GLN A 31 8.25 -10.20 19.72
N ARG A 32 8.88 -10.65 20.81
CA ARG A 32 8.29 -11.57 21.81
C ARG A 32 7.86 -10.82 23.07
N ILE A 33 7.27 -9.65 22.91
CA ILE A 33 6.66 -8.88 23.99
C ILE A 33 5.12 -9.05 23.91
N PRO A 34 4.39 -8.96 25.04
CA PRO A 34 2.93 -9.02 25.02
C PRO A 34 2.30 -8.00 24.07
N TYR A 35 1.12 -8.32 23.55
CA TYR A 35 0.41 -7.45 22.61
C TYR A 35 0.14 -6.06 23.21
N GLU A 36 -0.27 -6.02 24.47
CA GLU A 36 -0.52 -4.79 25.21
C GLU A 36 0.74 -3.89 25.27
N GLU A 37 1.90 -4.49 25.54
CA GLU A 37 3.17 -3.75 25.53
C GLU A 37 3.55 -3.25 24.11
N GLN A 38 3.19 -4.00 23.06
CA GLN A 38 3.40 -3.55 21.67
C GLN A 38 2.51 -2.32 21.36
N ILE A 39 1.26 -2.32 21.84
CA ILE A 39 0.32 -1.19 21.68
C ILE A 39 0.84 0.04 22.45
N GLU A 40 1.27 -0.13 23.71
CA GLU A 40 1.86 0.94 24.52
C GLU A 40 3.12 1.54 23.85
N GLN A 41 3.99 0.68 23.28
CA GLN A 41 5.17 1.13 22.55
C GLN A 41 4.79 1.91 21.29
N ALA A 42 3.81 1.43 20.49
CA ALA A 42 3.34 2.11 19.29
C ALA A 42 2.68 3.46 19.63
N GLU A 43 1.83 3.49 20.65
CA GLU A 43 1.21 4.72 21.17
C GLU A 43 2.27 5.75 21.58
N LYS A 44 3.26 5.33 22.37
CA LYS A 44 4.35 6.20 22.81
C LYS A 44 5.12 6.79 21.63
N LEU A 45 5.51 5.96 20.66
CA LEU A 45 6.22 6.43 19.46
C LEU A 45 5.39 7.46 18.68
N LEU A 46 4.08 7.21 18.47
CA LEU A 46 3.18 8.14 17.79
C LEU A 46 2.98 9.43 18.56
N ARG A 47 2.84 9.36 19.87
CA ARG A 47 2.68 10.55 20.72
C ARG A 47 3.91 11.45 20.68
N GLU A 48 5.11 10.87 20.75
CA GLU A 48 6.39 11.58 20.75
C GLU A 48 6.82 12.05 19.35
N ALA A 49 6.16 11.59 18.29
CA ALA A 49 6.48 11.99 16.92
C ALA A 49 6.11 13.44 16.64
N ASP A 50 6.98 14.14 15.92
CA ASP A 50 6.71 15.47 15.35
C ASP A 50 5.94 15.34 14.02
N ALA A 51 6.20 14.29 13.25
CA ALA A 51 5.53 13.99 11.98
C ALA A 51 5.35 12.47 11.77
N VAL A 52 4.42 12.09 10.89
CA VAL A 52 4.12 10.68 10.58
C VAL A 52 4.17 10.45 9.07
N LEU A 53 4.99 9.51 8.63
CA LEU A 53 4.99 9.00 7.25
C LEU A 53 4.27 7.65 7.22
N ILE A 54 3.13 7.60 6.55
CA ILE A 54 2.34 6.38 6.38
C ILE A 54 2.83 5.64 5.14
N GLY A 55 3.15 4.36 5.29
CA GLY A 55 3.43 3.44 4.19
C GLY A 55 2.35 2.38 4.09
N ALA A 56 1.54 2.38 3.03
CA ALA A 56 0.39 1.49 2.95
C ALA A 56 0.47 0.53 1.75
N GLY A 57 0.27 -0.77 2.02
CA GLY A 57 0.17 -1.83 1.04
C GLY A 57 -1.18 -2.54 1.06
N ALA A 58 -1.34 -3.54 0.20
CA ALA A 58 -2.61 -4.26 -0.03
C ALA A 58 -3.20 -4.91 1.24
N GLY A 59 -2.38 -5.21 2.25
CA GLY A 59 -2.84 -5.73 3.54
C GLY A 59 -3.77 -4.76 4.27
N LEU A 60 -3.57 -3.44 4.14
CA LEU A 60 -4.49 -2.43 4.70
C LEU A 60 -5.86 -2.52 4.04
N SER A 61 -5.94 -2.59 2.70
CA SER A 61 -7.20 -2.74 1.98
C SER A 61 -7.89 -4.06 2.33
N THR A 62 -7.12 -5.14 2.48
CA THR A 62 -7.64 -6.45 2.89
C THR A 62 -8.25 -6.39 4.29
N ALA A 63 -7.56 -5.79 5.27
CA ALA A 63 -8.07 -5.58 6.63
C ALA A 63 -9.30 -4.65 6.66
N ALA A 64 -9.39 -3.71 5.71
CA ALA A 64 -10.55 -2.83 5.53
C ALA A 64 -11.75 -3.52 4.82
N GLY A 65 -11.64 -4.81 4.44
CA GLY A 65 -12.69 -5.58 3.79
C GLY A 65 -12.60 -5.68 2.26
N LEU A 66 -11.57 -5.11 1.63
CA LEU A 66 -11.34 -5.23 0.18
C LEU A 66 -10.44 -6.42 -0.18
N SER A 67 -10.66 -7.59 0.42
CA SER A 67 -9.93 -8.80 0.05
C SER A 67 -10.17 -9.18 -1.41
N TYR A 68 -9.12 -9.57 -2.13
CA TYR A 68 -9.21 -9.93 -3.55
C TYR A 68 -9.51 -11.42 -3.77
N GLY A 69 -9.36 -12.24 -2.77
CA GLY A 69 -9.56 -13.69 -2.85
C GLY A 69 -10.73 -14.20 -2.03
N GLY A 70 -10.82 -15.53 -1.92
CA GLY A 70 -11.80 -16.24 -1.10
C GLY A 70 -13.24 -15.98 -1.49
N LYS A 71 -14.12 -15.97 -0.48
CA LYS A 71 -15.57 -15.84 -0.68
C LYS A 71 -15.96 -14.54 -1.40
N ARG A 72 -15.29 -13.43 -1.13
CA ARG A 72 -15.59 -12.16 -1.80
C ARG A 72 -15.35 -12.24 -3.32
N PHE A 73 -14.31 -12.96 -3.76
CA PHE A 73 -14.07 -13.19 -5.18
C PHE A 73 -15.13 -14.09 -5.80
N THR A 74 -15.38 -15.26 -5.19
CA THR A 74 -16.35 -16.23 -5.74
C THR A 74 -17.78 -15.70 -5.79
N ASP A 75 -18.20 -14.93 -4.78
CA ASP A 75 -19.55 -14.35 -4.74
C ASP A 75 -19.75 -13.25 -5.81
N ASN A 76 -18.70 -12.49 -6.15
CA ASN A 76 -18.82 -11.39 -7.07
C ASN A 76 -18.43 -11.74 -8.50
N PHE A 77 -17.57 -12.72 -8.73
CA PHE A 77 -17.03 -13.05 -10.07
C PHE A 77 -17.42 -14.45 -10.54
N GLY A 78 -18.46 -15.05 -9.97
CA GLY A 78 -18.91 -16.42 -10.33
C GLY A 78 -19.12 -16.61 -11.82
N GLU A 79 -19.71 -15.63 -12.51
CA GLU A 79 -19.93 -15.67 -13.97
C GLU A 79 -18.62 -15.70 -14.78
N PHE A 80 -17.56 -15.00 -14.29
CA PHE A 80 -16.24 -15.04 -14.91
C PHE A 80 -15.53 -16.36 -14.63
N ILE A 81 -15.67 -16.88 -13.41
CA ILE A 81 -15.10 -18.18 -13.02
C ILE A 81 -15.75 -19.30 -13.87
N GLU A 82 -17.07 -19.28 -14.05
CA GLU A 82 -17.77 -20.23 -14.89
C GLU A 82 -17.31 -20.16 -16.35
N LYS A 83 -17.18 -18.95 -16.89
CA LYS A 83 -16.83 -18.75 -18.30
C LYS A 83 -15.37 -19.00 -18.63
N TYR A 84 -14.42 -18.61 -17.73
CA TYR A 84 -12.98 -18.65 -18.00
C TYR A 84 -12.22 -19.70 -17.18
N GLY A 85 -12.91 -20.37 -16.27
CA GLY A 85 -12.41 -21.54 -15.57
C GLY A 85 -11.44 -21.26 -14.43
N THR A 86 -10.67 -22.31 -14.09
CA THR A 86 -9.81 -22.34 -12.89
C THR A 86 -8.63 -21.38 -12.90
N ALA A 87 -8.35 -20.69 -14.00
CA ALA A 87 -7.35 -19.63 -14.06
C ALA A 87 -7.80 -18.35 -13.32
N MET A 88 -9.11 -18.25 -13.02
CA MET A 88 -9.67 -17.18 -12.20
C MET A 88 -9.58 -17.56 -10.72
N THR A 89 -8.45 -17.27 -10.07
CA THR A 89 -8.17 -17.65 -8.67
C THR A 89 -8.49 -16.56 -7.66
N ASP A 90 -8.32 -15.31 -8.04
CA ASP A 90 -8.56 -14.11 -7.24
C ASP A 90 -8.67 -12.88 -8.16
N MET A 91 -9.12 -11.75 -7.61
CA MET A 91 -9.35 -10.53 -8.39
C MET A 91 -8.08 -9.95 -9.01
N TYR A 92 -6.93 -10.10 -8.34
CA TYR A 92 -5.67 -9.57 -8.84
C TYR A 92 -5.17 -10.39 -10.03
N SER A 93 -5.03 -11.72 -9.86
CA SER A 93 -4.57 -12.62 -10.93
C SER A 93 -5.51 -12.60 -12.13
N ALA A 94 -6.83 -12.54 -11.89
CA ALA A 94 -7.83 -12.46 -12.94
C ALA A 94 -7.76 -11.15 -13.75
N GLY A 95 -7.28 -10.05 -13.16
CA GLY A 95 -7.04 -8.79 -13.89
C GLY A 95 -6.00 -8.91 -15.02
N PHE A 96 -5.06 -9.85 -14.87
CA PHE A 96 -4.01 -10.14 -15.87
C PHE A 96 -4.32 -11.37 -16.73
N TYR A 97 -5.54 -11.92 -16.64
CA TYR A 97 -5.96 -13.01 -17.51
C TYR A 97 -5.94 -12.56 -18.98
N PRO A 98 -5.43 -13.40 -19.92
CA PRO A 98 -5.38 -13.08 -21.34
C PRO A 98 -6.77 -13.21 -21.97
N PHE A 99 -7.65 -12.27 -21.70
CA PHE A 99 -9.01 -12.26 -22.24
C PHE A 99 -9.00 -12.34 -23.77
N PRO A 100 -9.92 -13.10 -24.39
CA PRO A 100 -9.93 -13.31 -25.82
C PRO A 100 -10.24 -12.05 -26.64
N THR A 101 -10.94 -11.09 -26.04
CA THR A 101 -11.32 -9.82 -26.68
C THR A 101 -11.19 -8.64 -25.73
N GLU A 102 -11.12 -7.43 -26.27
CA GLU A 102 -11.14 -6.20 -25.46
C GLU A 102 -12.48 -6.03 -24.71
N GLU A 103 -13.59 -6.44 -25.31
CA GLU A 103 -14.91 -6.42 -24.68
C GLU A 103 -14.93 -7.26 -23.39
N ALA A 104 -14.33 -8.43 -23.42
CA ALA A 104 -14.23 -9.31 -22.26
C ALA A 104 -13.28 -8.73 -21.20
N LYS A 105 -12.13 -8.19 -21.60
CA LYS A 105 -11.17 -7.55 -20.72
C LYS A 105 -11.81 -6.36 -19.97
N TRP A 106 -12.46 -5.47 -20.71
CA TRP A 106 -13.11 -4.31 -20.11
C TRP A 106 -14.39 -4.66 -19.34
N GLY A 107 -15.06 -5.76 -19.72
CA GLY A 107 -16.14 -6.34 -18.93
C GLY A 107 -15.67 -6.80 -17.54
N TYR A 108 -14.48 -7.41 -17.46
CA TYR A 108 -13.86 -7.75 -16.17
C TYR A 108 -13.46 -6.51 -15.38
N TRP A 109 -12.69 -5.59 -16.01
CA TRP A 109 -12.17 -4.41 -15.32
C TRP A 109 -13.28 -3.48 -14.84
N SER A 110 -14.36 -3.29 -15.59
CA SER A 110 -15.48 -2.45 -15.15
C SER A 110 -16.10 -2.96 -13.85
N LYS A 111 -16.35 -4.27 -13.74
CA LYS A 111 -16.83 -4.90 -12.50
C LYS A 111 -15.84 -4.78 -11.37
N HIS A 112 -14.56 -5.05 -11.65
CA HIS A 112 -13.48 -4.98 -10.66
C HIS A 112 -13.35 -3.57 -10.07
N VAL A 113 -13.30 -2.55 -10.92
CA VAL A 113 -13.18 -1.14 -10.53
C VAL A 113 -14.41 -0.68 -9.75
N CYS A 114 -15.61 -1.00 -10.22
CA CYS A 114 -16.84 -0.68 -9.51
C CYS A 114 -16.85 -1.29 -8.09
N LEU A 115 -16.44 -2.54 -7.96
CA LEU A 115 -16.45 -3.26 -6.67
C LEU A 115 -15.39 -2.79 -5.69
N ASN A 116 -14.19 -2.43 -6.18
CA ASN A 116 -13.02 -2.18 -5.31
C ASN A 116 -12.70 -0.70 -5.12
N ARG A 117 -13.10 0.15 -6.07
CA ARG A 117 -12.73 1.57 -6.05
C ARG A 117 -13.94 2.51 -6.00
N ILE A 118 -14.99 2.25 -6.80
CA ILE A 118 -16.09 3.21 -6.96
C ILE A 118 -17.10 3.09 -5.83
N ARG A 119 -17.66 1.88 -5.61
CA ARG A 119 -18.73 1.63 -4.63
C ARG A 119 -18.31 1.78 -3.16
N PRO A 120 -17.10 1.37 -2.73
CA PRO A 120 -16.67 1.61 -1.35
C PRO A 120 -16.53 3.12 -1.10
N ASP A 121 -17.24 3.62 -0.10
CA ASP A 121 -17.29 5.06 0.23
C ASP A 121 -16.57 5.34 1.56
N GLY A 122 -15.26 5.51 1.49
CA GLY A 122 -14.41 5.85 2.62
C GLY A 122 -14.47 4.81 3.75
N LEU A 123 -13.66 3.77 3.63
CA LEU A 123 -13.68 2.63 4.55
C LEU A 123 -13.30 3.03 5.98
N PRO A 124 -13.98 2.47 7.01
CA PRO A 124 -13.78 2.86 8.41
C PRO A 124 -12.32 2.76 8.89
N LEU A 125 -11.58 1.72 8.46
CA LEU A 125 -10.17 1.58 8.84
C LEU A 125 -9.30 2.72 8.29
N TYR A 126 -9.48 3.12 7.04
CA TYR A 126 -8.74 4.27 6.46
C TYR A 126 -9.08 5.57 7.18
N ARG A 127 -10.36 5.76 7.55
CA ARG A 127 -10.80 6.89 8.37
C ARG A 127 -10.17 6.85 9.77
N ALA A 128 -10.06 5.67 10.38
CA ALA A 128 -9.38 5.50 11.67
C ALA A 128 -7.88 5.83 11.58
N VAL A 129 -7.21 5.48 10.48
CA VAL A 129 -5.81 5.89 10.22
C VAL A 129 -5.69 7.41 10.10
N TYR A 130 -6.60 8.06 9.37
CA TYR A 130 -6.63 9.54 9.29
C TYR A 130 -6.78 10.17 10.67
N GLU A 131 -7.78 9.75 11.46
CA GLU A 131 -8.01 10.24 12.81
C GLU A 131 -6.80 10.08 13.73
N LEU A 132 -5.99 9.05 13.53
CA LEU A 132 -4.78 8.79 14.31
C LEU A 132 -3.68 9.83 14.04
N VAL A 133 -3.60 10.39 12.84
CA VAL A 133 -2.48 11.24 12.40
C VAL A 133 -2.83 12.69 12.11
N LYS A 134 -4.11 13.04 11.94
CA LYS A 134 -4.58 14.35 11.43
C LYS A 134 -4.09 15.57 12.21
N GLU A 135 -3.73 15.41 13.48
CA GLU A 135 -3.24 16.51 14.34
C GLU A 135 -1.73 16.77 14.18
N LYS A 136 -1.05 15.98 13.34
CA LYS A 136 0.39 16.09 13.09
C LYS A 136 0.65 16.27 11.59
N PRO A 137 1.76 16.90 11.20
CA PRO A 137 2.26 16.80 9.85
C PRO A 137 2.35 15.33 9.43
N HIS A 138 1.72 14.98 8.30
CA HIS A 138 1.72 13.61 7.83
C HIS A 138 1.79 13.53 6.30
N PHE A 139 2.22 12.37 5.80
CA PHE A 139 2.26 12.06 4.38
C PHE A 139 1.98 10.59 4.15
N VAL A 140 1.34 10.26 3.03
CA VAL A 140 0.99 8.89 2.65
C VAL A 140 1.79 8.47 1.42
N LEU A 141 2.60 7.43 1.56
CA LEU A 141 3.20 6.69 0.45
C LEU A 141 2.44 5.36 0.30
N THR A 142 1.76 5.15 -0.82
CA THR A 142 0.97 3.94 -0.98
C THR A 142 1.21 3.22 -2.30
N THR A 143 1.11 1.89 -2.26
CA THR A 143 1.03 1.02 -3.43
C THR A 143 -0.40 0.58 -3.73
N ASN A 144 -1.38 1.02 -2.92
CA ASN A 144 -2.79 0.73 -3.14
C ASN A 144 -3.36 1.63 -4.23
N VAL A 145 -4.25 1.08 -5.02
CA VAL A 145 -4.86 1.70 -6.20
C VAL A 145 -6.39 1.83 -6.08
N ASP A 146 -6.91 1.63 -4.86
CA ASP A 146 -8.34 1.64 -4.53
C ASP A 146 -8.92 3.01 -4.15
N HIS A 147 -8.09 4.05 -4.13
CA HIS A 147 -8.48 5.43 -3.85
C HIS A 147 -9.02 5.71 -2.43
N GLN A 148 -8.80 4.82 -1.46
CA GLN A 148 -9.46 4.94 -0.17
C GLN A 148 -8.92 6.10 0.68
N PHE A 149 -7.64 6.47 0.55
CA PHE A 149 -7.08 7.59 1.30
C PHE A 149 -7.81 8.90 0.98
N TRP A 150 -8.06 9.22 -0.30
CA TRP A 150 -8.79 10.42 -0.71
C TRP A 150 -10.24 10.47 -0.20
N LYS A 151 -10.86 9.30 0.00
CA LYS A 151 -12.24 9.20 0.50
C LYS A 151 -12.37 9.34 2.01
N THR A 152 -11.26 9.47 2.75
CA THR A 152 -11.26 9.37 4.21
C THR A 152 -10.67 10.56 4.95
N GLY A 153 -10.38 11.65 4.26
CA GLY A 153 -9.99 12.93 4.84
C GLY A 153 -8.58 13.40 4.51
N PHE A 154 -7.72 12.52 3.96
CA PHE A 154 -6.40 12.92 3.48
C PHE A 154 -6.53 13.83 2.25
N ALA A 155 -5.77 14.92 2.23
CA ALA A 155 -5.70 15.82 1.08
C ALA A 155 -4.86 15.20 -0.04
N ASP A 156 -5.11 15.59 -1.28
CA ASP A 156 -4.36 15.11 -2.44
C ASP A 156 -2.87 15.42 -2.34
N GLU A 157 -2.56 16.58 -1.79
CA GLU A 157 -1.18 17.04 -1.59
C GLU A 157 -0.40 16.18 -0.59
N GLU A 158 -1.08 15.41 0.25
CA GLU A 158 -0.51 14.54 1.28
C GLU A 158 -0.32 13.10 0.81
N ILE A 159 -0.65 12.78 -0.45
CA ILE A 159 -0.65 11.41 -0.95
C ILE A 159 0.27 11.24 -2.15
N PHE A 160 1.05 10.16 -2.14
CA PHE A 160 1.77 9.64 -3.30
C PHE A 160 1.40 8.17 -3.56
N ALA A 161 0.49 7.94 -4.50
CA ALA A 161 0.14 6.61 -5.01
C ALA A 161 1.08 6.21 -6.15
N THR A 162 2.04 5.34 -5.86
CA THR A 162 3.15 5.02 -6.79
C THR A 162 2.76 4.09 -7.94
N GLN A 163 1.63 3.38 -7.81
CA GLN A 163 1.23 2.28 -8.70
C GLN A 163 0.03 2.62 -9.61
N GLY A 164 -0.44 3.88 -9.58
CA GLY A 164 -1.61 4.34 -10.34
C GLY A 164 -2.92 4.26 -9.56
N ASP A 165 -4.04 4.28 -10.26
CA ASP A 165 -5.40 4.28 -9.69
C ASP A 165 -6.34 3.43 -10.57
N TYR A 166 -7.23 2.66 -9.92
CA TYR A 166 -8.26 1.88 -10.63
C TYR A 166 -9.30 2.74 -11.37
N GLY A 167 -9.43 4.01 -11.03
CA GLY A 167 -10.32 4.94 -11.72
C GLY A 167 -9.76 5.52 -13.01
N GLU A 168 -8.53 5.16 -13.37
CA GLU A 168 -7.79 5.80 -14.46
C GLU A 168 -7.38 4.82 -15.55
N ILE A 169 -7.28 5.35 -16.77
CA ILE A 169 -6.79 4.61 -17.93
C ILE A 169 -5.73 5.41 -18.68
N GLN A 170 -4.83 4.71 -19.35
CA GLN A 170 -3.76 5.27 -20.16
C GLN A 170 -3.66 4.59 -21.54
N CYS A 171 -2.90 5.17 -22.45
CA CYS A 171 -2.56 4.46 -23.69
C CYS A 171 -1.79 3.18 -23.37
N ALA A 172 -2.22 2.02 -23.87
CA ALA A 172 -1.57 0.72 -23.63
C ALA A 172 -0.10 0.65 -24.06
N ARG A 173 0.36 1.59 -24.89
CA ARG A 173 1.75 1.69 -25.35
C ARG A 173 2.48 2.92 -24.83
N GLY A 174 1.86 3.69 -23.90
CA GLY A 174 2.46 4.92 -23.41
C GLY A 174 2.85 5.88 -24.53
N CYS A 175 2.00 6.06 -25.55
CA CYS A 175 2.37 6.89 -26.71
C CYS A 175 2.41 8.39 -26.41
N HIS A 176 1.94 8.80 -25.25
CA HIS A 176 1.96 10.16 -24.70
C HIS A 176 1.85 10.07 -23.16
N ASP A 177 2.09 11.15 -22.49
CA ASP A 177 2.21 11.29 -21.04
C ASP A 177 0.90 11.71 -20.33
N LYS A 178 -0.27 11.35 -20.88
CA LYS A 178 -1.59 11.66 -20.28
C LYS A 178 -2.28 10.43 -19.76
N VAL A 179 -2.87 10.60 -18.60
CA VAL A 179 -3.80 9.68 -17.94
C VAL A 179 -5.21 10.25 -18.03
N TYR A 180 -6.21 9.41 -18.04
CA TYR A 180 -7.60 9.80 -18.24
C TYR A 180 -8.48 9.24 -17.13
N ASP A 181 -9.26 10.10 -16.48
CA ASP A 181 -10.32 9.65 -15.58
C ASP A 181 -11.36 8.81 -16.36
N ALA A 182 -11.65 7.64 -15.83
CA ALA A 182 -12.56 6.68 -16.44
C ALA A 182 -13.67 6.19 -15.48
N VAL A 183 -13.84 6.85 -14.32
CA VAL A 183 -14.85 6.46 -13.32
C VAL A 183 -16.25 6.41 -13.93
N GLY A 184 -16.66 7.46 -14.67
CA GLY A 184 -17.95 7.48 -15.37
C GLY A 184 -18.07 6.36 -16.40
N LEU A 185 -17.00 6.15 -17.19
CA LEU A 185 -16.96 5.09 -18.20
C LEU A 185 -17.10 3.70 -17.57
N PHE A 186 -16.43 3.43 -16.44
CA PHE A 186 -16.55 2.14 -15.77
C PHE A 186 -17.96 1.88 -15.22
N LEU A 187 -18.65 2.91 -14.73
CA LEU A 187 -20.04 2.78 -14.30
C LEU A 187 -20.95 2.42 -15.46
N GLU A 188 -20.82 3.08 -16.61
CA GLU A 188 -21.58 2.79 -17.82
C GLU A 188 -21.28 1.38 -18.35
N MET A 189 -19.99 0.98 -18.38
CA MET A 189 -19.56 -0.36 -18.80
C MET A 189 -20.15 -1.46 -17.89
N ASP A 190 -20.12 -1.29 -16.57
CA ASP A 190 -20.62 -2.29 -15.61
C ASP A 190 -22.15 -2.44 -15.73
N GLN A 191 -22.86 -1.36 -16.03
CA GLN A 191 -24.31 -1.38 -16.30
C GLN A 191 -24.68 -2.06 -17.63
N ALA A 192 -23.87 -1.82 -18.67
CA ALA A 192 -24.11 -2.35 -20.01
C ALA A 192 -23.53 -3.75 -20.22
N ARG A 193 -22.85 -4.31 -19.20
CA ARG A 193 -22.16 -5.60 -19.31
C ARG A 193 -23.16 -6.76 -19.37
N GLU A 194 -23.01 -7.58 -20.38
CA GLU A 194 -23.76 -8.81 -20.58
C GLU A 194 -22.78 -9.99 -20.79
N GLU A 195 -23.04 -11.16 -20.22
CA GLU A 195 -22.23 -12.37 -20.36
C GLU A 195 -20.71 -12.15 -20.21
N CYS A 196 -20.29 -11.36 -19.22
CA CYS A 196 -18.89 -10.97 -18.94
C CYS A 196 -18.26 -10.02 -20.00
N MET A 197 -19.02 -9.43 -20.89
CA MET A 197 -18.52 -8.53 -21.94
C MET A 197 -19.27 -7.20 -21.93
N ILE A 198 -18.59 -6.14 -22.38
CA ILE A 198 -19.22 -4.86 -22.68
C ILE A 198 -19.53 -4.77 -24.18
N PRO A 199 -20.44 -3.88 -24.61
CA PRO A 199 -20.62 -3.56 -26.03
C PRO A 199 -19.32 -3.05 -26.68
N SER A 200 -19.03 -3.47 -27.92
CA SER A 200 -17.81 -3.07 -28.65
C SER A 200 -17.68 -1.55 -28.82
N SER A 201 -18.81 -0.82 -28.88
CA SER A 201 -18.80 0.63 -28.95
C SER A 201 -18.26 1.33 -27.72
N MET A 202 -18.17 0.63 -26.57
CA MET A 202 -17.65 1.16 -25.30
C MET A 202 -16.17 0.83 -25.09
N VAL A 203 -15.55 0.03 -25.96
CA VAL A 203 -14.11 -0.28 -25.84
C VAL A 203 -13.28 0.98 -26.06
N PRO A 204 -12.53 1.46 -25.03
CA PRO A 204 -11.85 2.73 -25.13
C PRO A 204 -10.65 2.66 -26.08
N LYS A 205 -10.48 3.73 -26.84
CA LYS A 205 -9.36 3.89 -27.77
C LYS A 205 -8.55 5.13 -27.42
N CYS A 206 -7.25 5.02 -27.56
CA CYS A 206 -6.35 6.14 -27.33
C CYS A 206 -6.70 7.31 -28.28
N PRO A 207 -6.99 8.51 -27.75
CA PRO A 207 -7.39 9.65 -28.59
C PRO A 207 -6.22 10.18 -29.44
N VAL A 208 -4.97 9.82 -29.14
CA VAL A 208 -3.78 10.27 -29.87
C VAL A 208 -3.40 9.29 -30.97
N CYS A 209 -3.29 7.98 -30.66
CA CYS A 209 -2.79 7.00 -31.64
C CYS A 209 -3.87 6.04 -32.16
N GLY A 210 -5.12 6.10 -31.67
CA GLY A 210 -6.21 5.19 -32.01
C GLY A 210 -6.03 3.75 -31.51
N GLY A 211 -4.94 3.46 -30.80
CA GLY A 211 -4.64 2.14 -30.23
C GLY A 211 -5.49 1.80 -29.01
N ASN A 212 -5.25 0.64 -28.41
CA ASN A 212 -5.97 0.24 -27.21
C ASN A 212 -5.57 1.09 -25.98
N MET A 213 -6.50 1.21 -25.06
CA MET A 213 -6.23 1.71 -23.71
C MET A 213 -5.92 0.56 -22.75
N ALA A 214 -5.31 0.89 -21.62
CA ALA A 214 -5.05 0.00 -20.50
C ALA A 214 -5.42 0.70 -19.19
N MET A 215 -5.59 -0.09 -18.13
CA MET A 215 -5.65 0.46 -16.77
C MET A 215 -4.38 1.25 -16.46
N HIS A 216 -4.50 2.36 -15.75
CA HIS A 216 -3.34 3.08 -15.25
C HIS A 216 -2.78 2.37 -14.01
N LEU A 217 -2.10 1.26 -14.25
CA LEU A 217 -1.48 0.41 -13.23
C LEU A 217 -0.03 0.10 -13.60
N ARG A 218 0.88 0.21 -12.64
CA ARG A 218 2.30 -0.11 -12.84
C ARG A 218 2.52 -1.62 -12.88
N CYS A 219 2.26 -2.23 -14.01
CA CYS A 219 2.46 -3.66 -14.25
C CYS A 219 3.53 -3.96 -15.31
N ASP A 220 3.91 -2.95 -16.11
CA ASP A 220 4.92 -3.08 -17.15
C ASP A 220 5.69 -1.76 -17.38
N GLN A 221 6.51 -1.74 -18.44
CA GLN A 221 7.34 -0.58 -18.83
C GLN A 221 6.56 0.58 -19.48
N TYR A 222 5.28 0.42 -19.75
CA TYR A 222 4.44 1.42 -20.42
C TYR A 222 3.62 2.26 -19.43
N PHE A 223 3.84 2.07 -18.13
CA PHE A 223 3.21 2.92 -17.11
C PHE A 223 3.57 4.39 -17.34
N VAL A 224 2.55 5.23 -17.40
CA VAL A 224 2.73 6.66 -17.63
C VAL A 224 2.90 7.38 -16.29
N GLU A 225 4.07 7.95 -16.08
CA GLU A 225 4.31 8.89 -14.99
C GLU A 225 3.97 10.30 -15.49
N GLU A 226 2.72 10.73 -15.27
CA GLU A 226 2.25 12.04 -15.67
C GLU A 226 2.73 13.16 -14.72
N GLU A 227 2.38 14.41 -15.04
CA GLU A 227 2.78 15.57 -14.25
C GLU A 227 2.39 15.47 -12.77
N HIS A 228 1.15 15.08 -12.50
CA HIS A 228 0.64 14.90 -11.13
C HIS A 228 1.43 13.83 -10.35
N TRP A 229 1.82 12.72 -11.00
CA TRP A 229 2.66 11.68 -10.38
C TRP A 229 4.04 12.27 -9.97
N HIS A 230 4.67 13.06 -10.85
CA HIS A 230 5.96 13.70 -10.55
C HIS A 230 5.83 14.78 -9.46
N GLU A 231 4.75 15.54 -9.44
CA GLU A 231 4.46 16.49 -8.37
C GLU A 231 4.28 15.79 -7.02
N ALA A 232 3.52 14.69 -6.96
CA ALA A 232 3.35 13.90 -5.75
C ALA A 232 4.69 13.30 -5.27
N ALA A 233 5.53 12.81 -6.19
CA ALA A 233 6.89 12.35 -5.86
C ALA A 233 7.78 13.49 -5.31
N SER A 234 7.65 14.71 -5.83
CA SER A 234 8.36 15.89 -5.33
C SER A 234 7.89 16.26 -3.92
N ARG A 235 6.57 16.30 -3.68
CA ARG A 235 6.00 16.57 -2.35
C ARG A 235 6.45 15.53 -1.31
N TYR A 236 6.52 14.26 -1.69
CA TYR A 236 7.08 13.21 -0.84
C TYR A 236 8.55 13.47 -0.47
N ALA A 237 9.38 13.84 -1.46
CA ALA A 237 10.79 14.16 -1.21
C ALA A 237 10.96 15.40 -0.33
N ASP A 238 10.11 16.41 -0.50
CA ASP A 238 10.11 17.63 0.32
C ASP A 238 9.69 17.30 1.77
N PHE A 239 8.67 16.47 1.98
CA PHE A 239 8.29 15.99 3.31
C PHE A 239 9.46 15.31 4.04
N LEU A 240 10.16 14.38 3.36
CA LEU A 240 11.33 13.71 3.94
C LEU A 240 12.46 14.67 4.31
N LYS A 241 12.68 15.70 3.50
CA LYS A 241 13.72 16.72 3.70
C LYS A 241 13.37 17.65 4.85
N GLU A 242 12.12 18.11 4.93
CA GLU A 242 11.62 19.01 5.96
C GLU A 242 11.75 18.39 7.35
N HIS A 243 11.26 17.16 7.50
CA HIS A 243 11.21 16.48 8.79
C HIS A 243 12.48 15.68 9.13
N ARG A 244 13.58 15.82 8.36
CA ARG A 244 14.80 15.03 8.54
C ARG A 244 15.42 15.14 9.93
N LYS A 245 15.24 16.26 10.63
CA LYS A 245 15.83 16.53 11.95
C LYS A 245 14.85 16.31 13.10
N GLU A 246 13.65 15.92 12.81
CA GLU A 246 12.56 15.73 13.73
C GLU A 246 12.38 14.24 14.10
N HIS A 247 11.53 13.97 15.06
CA HIS A 247 11.11 12.61 15.40
C HIS A 247 9.99 12.20 14.46
N VAL A 248 10.31 11.34 13.50
CA VAL A 248 9.33 10.85 12.52
C VAL A 248 9.00 9.39 12.80
N VAL A 249 7.72 9.09 12.83
CA VAL A 249 7.24 7.71 12.81
C VAL A 249 6.95 7.29 11.39
N LEU A 250 7.56 6.19 10.95
CA LEU A 250 7.22 5.46 9.73
C LEU A 250 6.16 4.42 10.10
N LEU A 251 4.89 4.72 9.80
CA LEU A 251 3.75 3.85 10.10
C LEU A 251 3.46 2.96 8.89
N GLU A 252 3.95 1.72 8.92
CA GLU A 252 3.80 0.74 7.84
C GLU A 252 2.58 -0.14 8.07
N LEU A 253 1.63 -0.12 7.12
CA LEU A 253 0.32 -0.75 7.20
C LEU A 253 0.13 -1.77 6.09
N GLY A 254 0.19 -3.06 6.42
CA GLY A 254 -0.11 -4.16 5.50
C GLY A 254 0.81 -4.27 4.29
N VAL A 255 2.10 -3.92 4.46
CA VAL A 255 3.11 -4.07 3.42
C VAL A 255 3.80 -5.41 3.58
N GLY A 256 3.65 -6.28 2.58
CA GLY A 256 4.28 -7.61 2.56
C GLY A 256 5.62 -7.65 1.81
N PHE A 257 6.18 -8.88 1.70
CA PHE A 257 7.41 -9.13 0.93
C PHE A 257 7.18 -9.29 -0.59
N ASN A 258 5.95 -9.16 -1.09
CA ASN A 258 5.69 -9.26 -2.53
C ASN A 258 6.28 -8.07 -3.30
N THR A 259 6.18 -6.85 -2.75
CA THR A 259 6.72 -5.62 -3.34
C THR A 259 7.45 -4.76 -2.29
N PRO A 260 8.48 -5.30 -1.61
CA PRO A 260 9.07 -4.65 -0.44
C PRO A 260 9.93 -3.44 -0.78
N THR A 261 10.31 -3.27 -2.06
CA THR A 261 11.28 -2.28 -2.52
C THR A 261 10.75 -0.84 -2.55
N ILE A 262 9.43 -0.65 -2.48
CA ILE A 262 8.82 0.69 -2.55
C ILE A 262 8.64 1.29 -1.14
N ILE A 263 8.21 0.49 -0.17
CA ILE A 263 7.89 0.97 1.19
C ILE A 263 8.79 0.27 2.21
N ARG A 264 8.70 -1.05 2.34
CA ARG A 264 9.29 -1.81 3.44
C ARG A 264 10.79 -1.59 3.58
N PHE A 265 11.57 -1.86 2.54
CA PHE A 265 13.02 -1.69 2.58
C PHE A 265 13.47 -0.23 2.66
N PRO A 266 12.86 0.73 1.91
CA PRO A 266 13.15 2.13 2.12
C PRO A 266 12.88 2.61 3.54
N PHE A 267 11.78 2.20 4.19
CA PHE A 267 11.47 2.56 5.56
C PHE A 267 12.53 2.03 6.53
N GLU A 268 12.92 0.76 6.41
CA GLU A 268 13.98 0.17 7.21
C GLU A 268 15.32 0.91 7.02
N LYS A 269 15.66 1.24 5.78
CA LYS A 269 16.86 2.01 5.48
C LYS A 269 16.82 3.40 6.12
N MET A 270 15.70 4.10 6.02
CA MET A 270 15.53 5.44 6.61
C MET A 270 15.69 5.40 8.13
N VAL A 271 15.10 4.42 8.83
CA VAL A 271 15.24 4.25 10.28
C VAL A 271 16.66 3.86 10.66
N GLY A 272 17.32 3.03 9.85
CA GLY A 272 18.72 2.66 10.04
C GLY A 272 19.71 3.82 9.88
N GLU A 273 19.41 4.76 8.99
CA GLU A 273 20.24 5.93 8.69
C GLU A 273 19.93 7.15 9.58
N ASN A 274 18.79 7.17 10.27
CA ASN A 274 18.36 8.28 11.11
C ASN A 274 17.89 7.82 12.49
N GLU A 275 18.67 8.10 13.53
CA GLU A 275 18.40 7.69 14.91
C GLU A 275 17.15 8.34 15.53
N ARG A 276 16.61 9.41 14.94
CA ARG A 276 15.38 10.08 15.37
C ARG A 276 14.12 9.47 14.77
N TRP A 277 14.28 8.60 13.77
CA TRP A 277 13.17 7.98 13.08
C TRP A 277 12.84 6.61 13.66
N SER A 278 11.56 6.29 13.71
CA SER A 278 11.04 5.07 14.32
C SER A 278 10.12 4.33 13.33
N LEU A 279 9.96 3.02 13.51
CA LEU A 279 9.13 2.16 12.68
C LEU A 279 8.01 1.54 13.52
N ILE A 280 6.77 1.72 13.09
CA ILE A 280 5.63 0.93 13.54
C ILE A 280 5.15 0.11 12.36
N ARG A 281 5.17 -1.22 12.47
CA ARG A 281 4.76 -2.14 11.41
C ARG A 281 3.57 -2.95 11.84
N LEU A 282 2.42 -2.74 11.21
CA LEU A 282 1.20 -3.51 11.41
C LEU A 282 0.99 -4.46 10.25
N ASN A 283 1.01 -5.76 10.53
CA ASN A 283 0.80 -6.79 9.51
C ASN A 283 0.35 -8.09 10.17
N LEU A 284 -0.62 -8.78 9.57
CA LEU A 284 -1.19 -10.00 10.15
C LEU A 284 -0.15 -11.14 10.27
N ASP A 285 0.74 -11.30 9.27
CA ASP A 285 1.63 -12.46 9.15
C ASP A 285 3.13 -12.08 9.05
N GLU A 286 3.46 -10.83 8.72
CA GLU A 286 4.80 -10.42 8.33
C GLU A 286 5.31 -9.18 9.10
N ALA A 287 4.92 -9.02 10.37
CA ALA A 287 5.30 -7.87 11.21
C ALA A 287 6.72 -7.99 11.81
N VAL A 288 7.64 -8.69 11.13
CA VAL A 288 9.05 -8.75 11.57
C VAL A 288 9.71 -7.38 11.49
N VAL A 289 10.52 -7.04 12.47
CA VAL A 289 11.30 -5.78 12.52
C VAL A 289 12.78 -6.08 12.76
N PRO A 290 13.70 -5.19 12.34
CA PRO A 290 15.11 -5.32 12.68
C PRO A 290 15.37 -5.19 14.19
N ASP A 291 16.01 -6.20 14.80
CA ASP A 291 16.36 -6.21 16.21
C ASP A 291 17.32 -5.06 16.59
N SER A 292 18.19 -4.70 15.65
CA SER A 292 19.13 -3.56 15.79
C SER A 292 18.45 -2.20 15.97
N PHE A 293 17.17 -2.05 15.67
CA PHE A 293 16.44 -0.79 15.90
C PHE A 293 16.00 -0.64 17.36
N GLY A 294 15.95 -1.73 18.13
CA GLY A 294 15.58 -1.70 19.55
C GLY A 294 14.23 -1.04 19.79
N GLY A 295 14.12 -0.18 20.80
CA GLY A 295 12.88 0.53 21.15
C GLY A 295 12.35 1.51 20.11
N ARG A 296 13.09 1.75 19.01
CA ARG A 296 12.64 2.57 17.88
C ARG A 296 11.82 1.80 16.86
N ALA A 297 11.63 0.50 17.02
CA ALA A 297 10.79 -0.29 16.14
C ALA A 297 9.84 -1.18 16.94
N VAL A 298 8.60 -1.24 16.49
CA VAL A 298 7.60 -2.18 16.98
C VAL A 298 6.89 -2.85 15.81
N GLY A 299 6.81 -4.18 15.86
CA GLY A 299 6.09 -5.01 14.88
C GLY A 299 4.91 -5.69 15.54
N ILE A 300 3.70 -5.39 15.12
CA ILE A 300 2.46 -5.94 15.67
C ILE A 300 1.86 -6.93 14.67
N ASN A 301 1.95 -8.21 15.03
CA ASN A 301 1.48 -9.32 14.20
C ASN A 301 0.04 -9.69 14.58
N GLU A 302 -0.90 -8.80 14.22
CA GLU A 302 -2.31 -8.90 14.55
C GLU A 302 -3.14 -8.24 13.42
N ASP A 303 -4.47 -8.36 13.47
CA ASP A 303 -5.39 -7.63 12.61
C ASP A 303 -5.15 -6.12 12.69
N ILE A 304 -4.99 -5.48 11.52
CA ILE A 304 -4.63 -4.06 11.44
C ILE A 304 -5.76 -3.18 11.98
N ALA A 305 -7.02 -3.55 11.74
CA ALA A 305 -8.15 -2.74 12.21
C ALA A 305 -8.25 -2.77 13.74
N ARG A 306 -8.02 -3.94 14.34
CA ARG A 306 -7.90 -4.09 15.79
C ARG A 306 -6.74 -3.26 16.35
N SER A 307 -5.54 -3.42 15.79
CA SER A 307 -4.34 -2.73 16.26
C SER A 307 -4.48 -1.21 16.19
N ILE A 308 -5.03 -0.66 15.09
CA ILE A 308 -5.30 0.78 14.94
C ILE A 308 -6.32 1.26 15.99
N GLN A 309 -7.37 0.48 16.25
CA GLN A 309 -8.37 0.86 17.26
C GLN A 309 -7.75 0.85 18.66
N ASP A 310 -7.00 -0.20 19.03
CA ASP A 310 -6.39 -0.32 20.35
C ASP A 310 -5.33 0.78 20.58
N ILE A 311 -4.55 1.17 19.57
CA ILE A 311 -3.63 2.33 19.64
C ILE A 311 -4.41 3.63 19.88
N LYS A 312 -5.53 3.85 19.17
CA LYS A 312 -6.35 5.04 19.36
C LYS A 312 -6.94 5.11 20.77
N ASP A 313 -7.51 4.01 21.25
CA ASP A 313 -8.09 3.93 22.60
C ASP A 313 -7.02 4.21 23.66
N SER A 314 -5.80 3.70 23.49
CA SER A 314 -4.66 4.00 24.38
C SER A 314 -4.29 5.49 24.37
N MET A 315 -4.24 6.13 23.18
CA MET A 315 -3.97 7.57 23.07
C MET A 315 -5.04 8.44 23.70
N GLU A 316 -6.31 8.03 23.63
CA GLU A 316 -7.43 8.73 24.24
C GLU A 316 -7.41 8.59 25.77
N ALA A 317 -7.16 7.40 26.29
CA ALA A 317 -7.06 7.14 27.74
C ALA A 317 -5.99 8.03 28.42
N ASP A 318 -4.82 8.19 27.77
CA ASP A 318 -3.74 9.05 28.27
C ASP A 318 -4.11 10.54 28.30
N ARG A 319 -4.96 11.00 27.35
CA ARG A 319 -5.48 12.39 27.33
C ARG A 319 -6.40 12.65 28.51
N TYR A 320 -7.27 11.72 28.86
CA TYR A 320 -8.24 11.85 29.97
C TYR A 320 -7.62 11.58 31.34
N GLY A 321 -6.61 10.66 31.44
CA GLY A 321 -5.92 10.36 32.68
C GLY A 321 -5.09 11.52 33.24
N LYS A 322 -4.51 12.35 32.37
CA LYS A 322 -3.73 13.54 32.77
C LYS A 322 -4.57 14.76 33.13
N GLY A 323 -5.87 14.80 32.73
CA GLY A 323 -6.81 15.86 33.08
C GLY A 323 -7.35 15.77 34.49
N ALA A 324 -7.38 14.59 35.10
CA ALA A 324 -7.95 14.37 36.42
C ALA A 324 -7.03 14.80 37.61
N ASP A 325 -5.72 14.92 37.38
CA ASP A 325 -4.75 15.30 38.41
C ASP A 325 -4.51 16.83 38.52
N CYS A 326 -5.04 17.64 37.62
CA CYS A 326 -4.87 19.09 37.66
C CYS A 326 -5.92 19.86 38.53
N ASP A 327 -7.04 19.22 38.88
CA ASP A 327 -8.12 19.90 39.67
C ASP A 327 -8.05 19.57 41.19
N ALA A 328 -7.00 18.89 41.64
CA ALA A 328 -6.81 18.50 43.05
C ALA A 328 -5.64 19.23 43.73
N ARG A 329 -5.38 20.49 43.42
CA ARG A 329 -4.45 21.32 44.20
C ARG A 329 -4.97 22.74 44.41
#